data_171b97bca88804666ec6220f2990c601
#
_entry.id   171b97bca88804666ec6220f2990c601
#
_cell.length_a   1.000
_cell.length_b   1.000
_cell.length_c   1.000
_cell.angle_alpha   90.00
_cell.angle_beta   90.00
_cell.angle_gamma   90.00
#
_symmetry.space_group_name_H-M   'P 1'
#
loop_
_entity.id
_entity.type
_entity.pdbx_description
1 polymer ?
#
loop_
_entity_poly.entity_id
_entity_poly.type
_entity_poly.pdbx_seq_one_letter_code
_entity_poly.pdbx_strand_id
1 'polypeptide(L)'
;MRTFHREARMPESIPASLIIDTLKDTFREARAARAAEGWGPSPHEHLGWILSVPDTHQKTVLAALDKEQAIRVLTCATEDEACTIAAGLHAGGEPVVLMIQHAGLYASVNTLRGVAMDGKVPVFYMIGLLQREKDKDPKESRHSMVRYCEPLLDTFSVPHARLEGPNDVHLIPEYYRLSRQRRGPTAVLVGLETS
;
A
#
# COMPACT_ATOMS: atom_id res chain seq x y z
N MET A 1 -8.45 -32.95 -4.34
CA MET A 1 -7.91 -31.71 -3.76
C MET A 1 -6.46 -31.62 -4.19
N ARG A 2 -6.13 -30.88 -5.25
CA ARG A 2 -4.75 -30.72 -5.73
C ARG A 2 -4.13 -29.54 -5.00
N THR A 3 -3.25 -29.82 -4.05
CA THR A 3 -2.35 -28.85 -3.45
C THR A 3 -1.36 -28.38 -4.52
N PHE A 4 -1.57 -27.20 -5.08
CA PHE A 4 -0.54 -26.54 -5.87
C PHE A 4 0.55 -26.11 -4.89
N HIS A 5 1.63 -26.90 -4.77
CA HIS A 5 2.89 -26.38 -4.25
C HIS A 5 3.38 -25.33 -5.24
N ARG A 6 3.11 -24.07 -4.97
CA ARG A 6 3.81 -22.97 -5.63
C ARG A 6 5.27 -23.12 -5.17
N GLU A 7 6.18 -23.48 -6.07
CA GLU A 7 7.61 -23.43 -5.77
C GLU A 7 7.90 -22.09 -5.13
N ALA A 8 8.58 -22.10 -3.97
CA ALA A 8 8.90 -20.89 -3.23
C ALA A 8 9.87 -20.06 -4.09
N ARG A 9 9.32 -19.13 -4.85
CA ARG A 9 10.11 -18.21 -5.65
C ARG A 9 10.90 -17.32 -4.70
N MET A 10 12.22 -17.23 -4.92
CA MET A 10 13.05 -16.28 -4.18
C MET A 10 12.58 -14.85 -4.48
N PRO A 11 12.39 -14.02 -3.43
CA PRO A 11 11.97 -12.65 -3.64
C PRO A 11 13.02 -11.84 -4.38
N GLU A 12 12.57 -10.92 -5.23
CA GLU A 12 13.37 -10.02 -6.02
C GLU A 12 13.02 -8.56 -5.69
N SER A 13 14.00 -7.66 -5.82
CA SER A 13 13.73 -6.22 -5.72
C SER A 13 12.84 -5.77 -6.89
N ILE A 14 11.94 -4.85 -6.60
CA ILE A 14 11.04 -4.28 -7.62
C ILE A 14 11.58 -2.91 -8.01
N PRO A 15 11.81 -2.64 -9.32
CA PRO A 15 12.23 -1.33 -9.78
C PRO A 15 11.22 -0.23 -9.41
N ALA A 16 11.71 0.88 -8.89
CA ALA A 16 10.88 2.03 -8.51
C ALA A 16 10.02 2.53 -9.67
N SER A 17 10.58 2.57 -10.89
CA SER A 17 9.85 2.99 -12.10
C SER A 17 8.62 2.12 -12.35
N LEU A 18 8.74 0.80 -12.19
CA LEU A 18 7.64 -0.13 -12.39
C LEU A 18 6.50 0.09 -11.37
N ILE A 19 6.85 0.33 -10.10
CA ILE A 19 5.87 0.68 -9.08
C ILE A 19 5.17 1.99 -9.42
N ILE A 20 5.92 3.03 -9.80
CA ILE A 20 5.38 4.34 -10.14
C ILE A 20 4.44 4.28 -11.35
N ASP A 21 4.83 3.58 -12.42
CA ASP A 21 3.97 3.43 -13.59
C ASP A 21 2.70 2.67 -13.25
N THR A 22 2.80 1.61 -12.43
CA THR A 22 1.63 0.86 -11.93
C THR A 22 0.71 1.75 -11.08
N LEU A 23 1.26 2.61 -10.22
CA LEU A 23 0.49 3.56 -9.42
C LEU A 23 -0.21 4.62 -10.29
N LYS A 24 0.47 5.14 -11.33
CA LYS A 24 -0.17 6.07 -12.29
C LYS A 24 -1.39 5.45 -12.96
N ASP A 25 -1.26 4.21 -13.43
CA ASP A 25 -2.37 3.50 -14.06
C ASP A 25 -3.49 3.20 -13.07
N THR A 26 -3.15 2.79 -11.84
CA THR A 26 -4.12 2.60 -10.76
C THR A 26 -4.90 3.88 -10.47
N PHE A 27 -4.24 5.02 -10.41
CA PHE A 27 -4.90 6.30 -10.15
C PHE A 27 -5.74 6.78 -11.34
N ARG A 28 -5.31 6.54 -12.59
CA ARG A 28 -6.14 6.83 -13.79
C ARG A 28 -7.43 6.02 -13.76
N GLU A 29 -7.35 4.72 -13.47
CA GLU A 29 -8.52 3.86 -13.31
C GLU A 29 -9.44 4.36 -12.18
N ALA A 30 -8.88 4.74 -11.03
CA ALA A 30 -9.64 5.24 -9.90
C ALA A 30 -10.39 6.53 -10.22
N ARG A 31 -9.77 7.46 -10.95
CA ARG A 31 -10.41 8.69 -11.42
C ARG A 31 -11.51 8.41 -12.42
N ALA A 32 -11.30 7.51 -13.37
CA ALA A 32 -12.32 7.10 -14.33
C ALA A 32 -13.54 6.48 -13.64
N ALA A 33 -13.31 5.60 -12.65
CA ALA A 33 -14.40 5.01 -11.86
C ALA A 33 -15.22 6.07 -11.11
N ARG A 34 -14.56 7.06 -10.50
CA ARG A 34 -15.24 8.15 -9.80
C ARG A 34 -16.06 9.03 -10.74
N ALA A 35 -15.53 9.35 -11.90
CA ALA A 35 -16.29 10.09 -12.91
C ALA A 35 -17.58 9.34 -13.32
N ALA A 36 -17.50 8.00 -13.46
CA ALA A 36 -18.63 7.15 -13.73
C ALA A 36 -19.66 7.11 -12.58
N GLU A 37 -19.21 7.32 -11.33
CA GLU A 37 -20.08 7.47 -10.14
C GLU A 37 -20.71 8.87 -10.01
N GLY A 38 -20.45 9.78 -10.96
CA GLY A 38 -21.03 11.13 -10.99
C GLY A 38 -20.25 12.17 -10.17
N TRP A 39 -19.03 11.85 -9.72
CA TRP A 39 -18.18 12.86 -9.10
C TRP A 39 -17.66 13.83 -10.14
N GLY A 40 -17.61 15.10 -9.79
CA GLY A 40 -17.02 16.14 -10.64
C GLY A 40 -15.51 15.91 -10.86
N PRO A 41 -14.90 16.68 -11.79
CA PRO A 41 -13.46 16.62 -12.01
C PRO A 41 -12.72 16.99 -10.72
N SER A 42 -11.57 16.31 -10.49
CA SER A 42 -10.69 16.71 -9.40
C SER A 42 -10.21 18.15 -9.58
N PRO A 43 -10.11 18.94 -8.49
CA PRO A 43 -9.51 20.27 -8.55
C PRO A 43 -7.99 20.22 -8.75
N HIS A 44 -7.39 19.02 -8.71
CA HIS A 44 -5.95 18.81 -8.80
C HIS A 44 -5.53 18.27 -10.17
N GLU A 45 -4.40 18.74 -10.69
CA GLU A 45 -3.83 18.27 -11.96
C GLU A 45 -3.17 16.90 -11.86
N HIS A 46 -2.61 16.55 -10.67
CA HIS A 46 -1.98 15.25 -10.44
C HIS A 46 -3.01 14.12 -10.31
N LEU A 47 -2.61 12.90 -10.63
CA LEU A 47 -3.48 11.72 -10.69
C LEU A 47 -3.95 11.24 -9.31
N GLY A 48 -3.10 11.37 -8.29
CA GLY A 48 -3.41 10.90 -6.95
C GLY A 48 -2.32 11.23 -5.95
N TRP A 49 -2.49 10.73 -4.74
CA TRP A 49 -1.65 11.04 -3.58
C TRP A 49 -0.95 9.80 -3.03
N ILE A 50 0.32 9.97 -2.67
CA ILE A 50 1.03 9.05 -1.78
C ILE A 50 1.19 9.75 -0.44
N LEU A 51 0.71 9.12 0.62
CA LEU A 51 0.98 9.55 1.99
C LEU A 51 2.07 8.65 2.56
N SER A 52 3.12 9.24 3.06
CA SER A 52 4.27 8.49 3.57
C SER A 52 4.82 9.12 4.84
N VAL A 53 5.21 8.28 5.78
CA VAL A 53 6.21 8.61 6.78
C VAL A 53 7.55 8.15 6.22
N PRO A 54 8.66 8.90 6.38
CA PRO A 54 9.94 8.55 5.77
C PRO A 54 10.31 7.08 5.94
N ASP A 55 10.41 6.35 4.83
CA ASP A 55 10.58 4.90 4.80
C ASP A 55 11.89 4.51 4.10
N THR A 56 12.77 3.81 4.83
CA THR A 56 14.02 3.30 4.28
C THR A 56 13.81 2.17 3.27
N HIS A 57 12.78 1.33 3.46
CA HIS A 57 12.52 0.16 2.62
C HIS A 57 12.05 0.53 1.21
N GLN A 58 11.29 1.61 1.09
CA GLN A 58 10.74 2.14 -0.17
C GLN A 58 11.41 3.46 -0.60
N LYS A 59 12.62 3.75 -0.09
CA LYS A 59 13.33 5.02 -0.34
C LYS A 59 13.55 5.33 -1.81
N THR A 60 13.79 4.33 -2.66
CA THR A 60 14.01 4.52 -4.11
C THR A 60 12.74 4.98 -4.81
N VAL A 61 11.59 4.42 -4.43
CA VAL A 61 10.28 4.85 -4.94
C VAL A 61 9.99 6.29 -4.48
N LEU A 62 10.16 6.59 -3.20
CA LEU A 62 9.92 7.93 -2.67
C LEU A 62 10.83 8.98 -3.33
N ALA A 63 12.13 8.68 -3.49
CA ALA A 63 13.07 9.59 -4.16
C ALA A 63 12.77 9.79 -5.66
N ALA A 64 12.20 8.78 -6.32
CA ALA A 64 11.76 8.91 -7.70
C ALA A 64 10.45 9.70 -7.80
N LEU A 65 9.54 9.53 -6.85
CA LEU A 65 8.29 10.30 -6.76
C LEU A 65 8.52 11.80 -6.51
N ASP A 66 9.60 12.20 -5.85
CA ASP A 66 9.97 13.62 -5.69
C ASP A 66 10.17 14.35 -7.03
N LYS A 67 10.47 13.60 -8.09
CA LYS A 67 10.66 14.12 -9.46
C LYS A 67 9.44 13.93 -10.35
N GLU A 68 8.42 13.22 -9.85
CA GLU A 68 7.22 12.87 -10.60
C GLU A 68 6.13 13.92 -10.36
N GLN A 69 5.63 14.51 -11.45
CA GLN A 69 4.57 15.55 -11.36
C GLN A 69 3.16 14.95 -11.33
N ALA A 70 3.00 13.75 -11.86
CA ALA A 70 1.69 13.10 -11.96
C ALA A 70 1.18 12.53 -10.63
N ILE A 71 2.04 12.37 -9.63
CA ILE A 71 1.70 11.86 -8.29
C ILE A 71 2.22 12.84 -7.24
N ARG A 72 1.36 13.25 -6.32
CA ARG A 72 1.76 14.11 -5.21
C ARG A 72 2.13 13.29 -3.99
N VAL A 73 3.31 13.52 -3.43
CA VAL A 73 3.71 12.95 -2.14
C VAL A 73 3.41 13.94 -1.03
N LEU A 74 2.78 13.48 0.02
CA LEU A 74 2.61 14.21 1.27
C LEU A 74 3.31 13.44 2.38
N THR A 75 4.38 14.02 2.91
CA THR A 75 5.10 13.48 4.07
C THR A 75 4.35 13.81 5.35
N CYS A 76 4.01 12.79 6.11
CA CYS A 76 3.30 12.89 7.37
C CYS A 76 4.26 12.71 8.55
N ALA A 77 3.90 13.24 9.70
CA ALA A 77 4.69 13.10 10.93
C ALA A 77 4.52 11.73 11.57
N THR A 78 3.34 11.12 11.44
CA THR A 78 3.01 9.79 11.96
C THR A 78 2.12 9.02 10.99
N GLU A 79 2.08 7.70 11.13
CA GLU A 79 1.23 6.84 10.32
C GLU A 79 -0.26 6.97 10.70
N ASP A 80 -0.56 7.32 11.93
CA ASP A 80 -1.91 7.69 12.37
C ASP A 80 -2.43 8.92 11.61
N GLU A 81 -1.59 9.96 11.51
CA GLU A 81 -1.89 11.16 10.72
C GLU A 81 -2.11 10.78 9.24
N ALA A 82 -1.20 9.99 8.67
CA ALA A 82 -1.30 9.55 7.29
C ALA A 82 -2.61 8.78 7.02
N CYS A 83 -3.02 7.88 7.91
CA CYS A 83 -4.27 7.13 7.78
C CYS A 83 -5.50 8.04 7.83
N THR A 84 -5.51 9.04 8.71
CA THR A 84 -6.64 9.99 8.84
C THR A 84 -6.72 10.96 7.66
N ILE A 85 -5.58 11.42 7.15
CA ILE A 85 -5.52 12.25 5.93
C ILE A 85 -5.98 11.43 4.72
N ALA A 86 -5.58 10.15 4.61
CA ALA A 86 -6.06 9.27 3.54
C ALA A 86 -7.59 9.16 3.53
N ALA A 87 -8.20 9.06 4.72
CA ALA A 87 -9.66 9.04 4.84
C ALA A 87 -10.29 10.35 4.35
N GLY A 88 -9.71 11.50 4.70
CA GLY A 88 -10.17 12.81 4.23
C GLY A 88 -10.04 12.97 2.70
N LEU A 89 -8.90 12.60 2.13
CA LEU A 89 -8.68 12.62 0.68
C LEU A 89 -9.67 11.70 -0.05
N HIS A 90 -9.90 10.49 0.47
CA HIS A 90 -10.89 9.59 -0.09
C HIS A 90 -12.30 10.21 -0.04
N ALA A 91 -12.70 10.82 1.06
CA ALA A 91 -14.01 11.51 1.18
C ALA A 91 -14.12 12.69 0.22
N GLY A 92 -13.01 13.38 -0.07
CA GLY A 92 -12.90 14.43 -1.08
C GLY A 92 -12.84 13.91 -2.52
N GLY A 93 -12.78 12.60 -2.71
CA GLY A 93 -12.74 11.99 -4.04
C GLY A 93 -11.38 11.75 -4.64
N GLU A 94 -10.35 11.98 -3.90
CA GLU A 94 -8.99 11.84 -4.39
C GLU A 94 -8.47 10.38 -4.27
N PRO A 95 -7.83 9.85 -5.32
CA PRO A 95 -7.10 8.60 -5.21
C PRO A 95 -5.90 8.76 -4.26
N VAL A 96 -5.75 7.80 -3.33
CA VAL A 96 -4.70 7.87 -2.31
C VAL A 96 -4.16 6.49 -1.97
N VAL A 97 -2.87 6.40 -1.73
CA VAL A 97 -2.15 5.21 -1.25
C VAL A 97 -1.32 5.58 -0.03
N LEU A 98 -1.35 4.74 0.98
CA LEU A 98 -0.50 4.85 2.16
C LEU A 98 0.76 4.01 1.96
N MET A 99 1.93 4.65 1.92
CA MET A 99 3.22 3.98 1.76
C MET A 99 4.01 4.11 3.06
N ILE A 100 4.07 3.00 3.82
CA ILE A 100 4.63 2.96 5.17
C ILE A 100 5.49 1.72 5.39
N GLN A 101 6.27 1.70 6.44
CA GLN A 101 6.93 0.51 6.96
C GLN A 101 5.99 -0.33 7.85
N HIS A 102 6.32 -1.60 8.06
CA HIS A 102 5.63 -2.42 9.07
C HIS A 102 5.66 -1.80 10.48
N ALA A 103 6.72 -1.07 10.83
CA ALA A 103 6.77 -0.30 12.08
C ALA A 103 5.59 0.67 12.21
N GLY A 104 5.28 1.36 11.13
CA GLY A 104 4.15 2.28 11.06
C GLY A 104 2.79 1.61 11.11
N LEU A 105 2.69 0.39 10.56
CA LEU A 105 1.47 -0.40 10.74
C LEU A 105 1.20 -0.66 12.23
N TYR A 106 2.22 -1.06 13.00
CA TYR A 106 2.08 -1.27 14.45
C TYR A 106 1.74 0.01 15.20
N ALA A 107 2.36 1.13 14.83
CA ALA A 107 2.09 2.42 15.44
C ALA A 107 0.66 2.91 15.19
N SER A 108 0.07 2.57 14.04
CA SER A 108 -1.24 3.06 13.58
C SER A 108 -2.39 2.04 13.70
N VAL A 109 -2.25 1.00 14.53
CA VAL A 109 -3.30 -0.03 14.70
C VAL A 109 -4.64 0.59 15.12
N ASN A 110 -4.63 1.62 15.95
CA ASN A 110 -5.88 2.24 16.41
C ASN A 110 -6.62 2.95 15.26
N THR A 111 -5.92 3.66 14.39
CA THR A 111 -6.54 4.30 13.21
C THR A 111 -6.90 3.30 12.13
N LEU A 112 -6.11 2.23 11.93
CA LEU A 112 -6.50 1.09 11.10
C LEU A 112 -7.87 0.56 11.55
N ARG A 113 -8.05 0.28 12.85
CA ARG A 113 -9.32 -0.20 13.41
C ARG A 113 -10.43 0.86 13.30
N GLY A 114 -10.21 2.05 13.87
CA GLY A 114 -11.27 3.03 14.06
C GLY A 114 -11.63 3.80 12.78
N VAL A 115 -10.63 4.17 11.97
CA VAL A 115 -10.85 4.95 10.75
C VAL A 115 -11.09 4.04 9.56
N ALA A 116 -10.19 3.12 9.28
CA ALA A 116 -10.30 2.34 8.05
C ALA A 116 -11.36 1.22 8.15
N MET A 117 -11.46 0.52 9.28
CA MET A 117 -12.40 -0.59 9.46
C MET A 117 -13.77 -0.11 9.93
N ASP A 118 -13.87 0.45 11.14
CA ASP A 118 -15.15 0.86 11.73
C ASP A 118 -15.78 2.01 10.93
N GLY A 119 -14.94 2.95 10.46
CA GLY A 119 -15.35 4.06 9.58
C GLY A 119 -15.68 3.63 8.15
N LYS A 120 -15.38 2.38 7.77
CA LYS A 120 -15.59 1.82 6.41
C LYS A 120 -14.93 2.67 5.32
N VAL A 121 -13.71 3.12 5.58
CA VAL A 121 -12.93 3.91 4.63
C VAL A 121 -11.98 2.99 3.87
N PRO A 122 -11.99 3.00 2.52
CA PRO A 122 -11.05 2.23 1.73
C PRO A 122 -9.65 2.84 1.79
N VAL A 123 -8.85 2.38 2.75
CA VAL A 123 -7.43 2.73 2.86
C VAL A 123 -6.61 1.59 2.28
N PHE A 124 -5.82 1.89 1.25
CA PHE A 124 -4.90 0.93 0.66
C PHE A 124 -3.48 1.20 1.14
N TYR A 125 -2.88 0.17 1.73
CA TYR A 125 -1.55 0.21 2.30
C TYR A 125 -0.53 -0.49 1.40
N MET A 126 0.61 0.16 1.15
CA MET A 126 1.85 -0.47 0.68
C MET A 126 2.83 -0.51 1.85
N ILE A 127 3.08 -1.69 2.39
CA ILE A 127 3.83 -1.88 3.63
C ILE A 127 5.19 -2.51 3.34
N GLY A 128 6.27 -1.79 3.62
CA GLY A 128 7.63 -2.29 3.46
C GLY A 128 8.03 -3.24 4.60
N LEU A 129 8.52 -4.44 4.26
CA LEU A 129 9.02 -5.42 5.21
C LEU A 129 10.52 -5.24 5.45
N LEU A 130 10.92 -4.11 6.06
CA LEU A 130 12.31 -3.81 6.36
C LEU A 130 12.97 -4.94 7.16
N GLN A 131 14.21 -5.31 6.78
CA GLN A 131 15.00 -6.41 7.37
C GLN A 131 14.42 -7.82 7.13
N ARG A 132 13.54 -7.99 6.14
CA ARG A 132 13.12 -9.33 5.74
C ARG A 132 14.32 -10.15 5.22
N GLU A 133 14.41 -11.39 5.66
CA GLU A 133 15.37 -12.37 5.18
C GLU A 133 14.87 -13.00 3.87
N LYS A 134 15.72 -13.01 2.83
CA LYS A 134 15.35 -13.50 1.48
C LYS A 134 15.01 -14.99 1.43
N ASP A 135 15.70 -15.77 2.26
CA ASP A 135 15.68 -17.23 2.30
C ASP A 135 14.63 -17.80 3.25
N LYS A 136 13.79 -16.94 3.87
CA LYS A 136 12.79 -17.36 4.84
C LYS A 136 11.40 -16.84 4.51
N ASP A 137 10.39 -17.58 4.90
CA ASP A 137 9.04 -17.03 4.97
C ASP A 137 9.01 -15.88 6.00
N PRO A 138 8.38 -14.75 5.70
CA PRO A 138 8.24 -13.65 6.67
C PRO A 138 7.71 -14.08 8.03
N LYS A 139 6.81 -15.06 8.08
CA LYS A 139 6.24 -15.60 9.35
C LYS A 139 7.28 -16.37 10.18
N GLU A 140 8.39 -16.79 9.57
CA GLU A 140 9.51 -17.48 10.23
C GLU A 140 10.71 -16.56 10.49
N SER A 141 10.59 -15.27 10.19
CA SER A 141 11.66 -14.30 10.37
C SER A 141 12.10 -14.21 11.84
N ARG A 142 13.40 -14.06 12.06
CA ARG A 142 13.95 -13.74 13.39
C ARG A 142 13.54 -12.33 13.85
N HIS A 143 13.25 -11.42 12.90
CA HIS A 143 12.81 -10.07 13.21
C HIS A 143 11.30 -10.07 13.52
N SER A 144 10.95 -9.76 14.75
CA SER A 144 9.56 -9.82 15.23
C SER A 144 8.63 -8.90 14.41
N MET A 145 9.10 -7.74 13.96
CA MET A 145 8.31 -6.82 13.16
C MET A 145 7.94 -7.39 11.79
N VAL A 146 8.82 -8.17 11.17
CA VAL A 146 8.52 -8.90 9.94
C VAL A 146 7.57 -10.06 10.24
N ARG A 147 7.90 -10.87 11.27
CA ARG A 147 7.18 -12.09 11.61
C ARG A 147 5.72 -11.87 11.96
N TYR A 148 5.39 -10.76 12.62
CA TYR A 148 4.02 -10.48 13.08
C TYR A 148 3.23 -9.54 12.17
N CYS A 149 3.80 -9.06 11.07
CA CYS A 149 3.12 -8.13 10.17
C CYS A 149 1.84 -8.76 9.56
N GLU A 150 1.96 -9.91 8.92
CA GLU A 150 0.80 -10.63 8.36
C GLU A 150 -0.15 -11.14 9.45
N PRO A 151 0.30 -11.77 10.56
CA PRO A 151 -0.59 -12.15 11.65
C PRO A 151 -1.41 -10.98 12.24
N LEU A 152 -0.85 -9.78 12.27
CA LEU A 152 -1.60 -8.59 12.68
C LEU A 152 -2.72 -8.27 11.68
N LEU A 153 -2.41 -8.26 10.39
CA LEU A 153 -3.41 -8.04 9.33
C LEU A 153 -4.49 -9.14 9.35
N ASP A 154 -4.09 -10.40 9.55
CA ASP A 154 -5.01 -11.54 9.71
C ASP A 154 -5.96 -11.33 10.90
N THR A 155 -5.44 -10.88 12.05
CA THR A 155 -6.24 -10.61 13.26
C THR A 155 -7.36 -9.61 13.00
N PHE A 156 -7.09 -8.59 12.19
CA PHE A 156 -8.08 -7.59 11.79
C PHE A 156 -8.84 -7.95 10.51
N SER A 157 -8.64 -9.14 9.95
CA SER A 157 -9.25 -9.58 8.69
C SER A 157 -9.02 -8.60 7.54
N VAL A 158 -7.83 -8.00 7.50
CA VAL A 158 -7.40 -7.11 6.41
C VAL A 158 -6.84 -7.96 5.27
N PRO A 159 -7.47 -8.00 4.09
CA PRO A 159 -6.93 -8.71 2.95
C PRO A 159 -5.58 -8.13 2.57
N HIS A 160 -4.61 -9.01 2.37
CA HIS A 160 -3.26 -8.61 2.00
C HIS A 160 -2.59 -9.62 1.07
N ALA A 161 -1.57 -9.18 0.35
CA ALA A 161 -0.73 -10.01 -0.50
C ALA A 161 0.72 -9.55 -0.45
N ARG A 162 1.64 -10.45 -0.78
CA ARG A 162 3.08 -10.14 -0.86
C ARG A 162 3.45 -9.73 -2.28
N LEU A 163 4.21 -8.66 -2.41
CA LEU A 163 4.94 -8.31 -3.62
C LEU A 163 6.36 -8.89 -3.50
N GLU A 164 6.57 -10.04 -4.09
CA GLU A 164 7.82 -10.79 -4.02
C GLU A 164 8.75 -10.52 -5.21
N GLY A 165 8.32 -9.67 -6.13
CA GLY A 165 9.11 -9.31 -7.30
C GLY A 165 8.30 -8.56 -8.36
N PRO A 166 8.96 -8.19 -9.49
CA PRO A 166 8.33 -7.39 -10.55
C PRO A 166 7.03 -7.97 -11.12
N ASN A 167 6.89 -9.30 -11.14
CA ASN A 167 5.69 -9.95 -11.67
C ASN A 167 4.45 -9.79 -10.76
N ASP A 168 4.63 -9.34 -9.53
CA ASP A 168 3.55 -9.21 -8.55
C ASP A 168 2.95 -7.80 -8.50
N VAL A 169 3.47 -6.85 -9.29
CA VAL A 169 2.98 -5.46 -9.26
C VAL A 169 1.51 -5.33 -9.68
N HIS A 170 0.96 -6.31 -10.39
CA HIS A 170 -0.47 -6.38 -10.73
C HIS A 170 -1.37 -6.44 -9.47
N LEU A 171 -0.83 -6.88 -8.33
CA LEU A 171 -1.54 -6.89 -7.05
C LEU A 171 -1.80 -5.47 -6.51
N ILE A 172 -1.02 -4.47 -6.92
CA ILE A 172 -1.24 -3.06 -6.51
C ILE A 172 -2.63 -2.58 -6.94
N PRO A 173 -2.99 -2.55 -8.25
CA PRO A 173 -4.33 -2.14 -8.65
C PRO A 173 -5.41 -3.10 -8.19
N GLU A 174 -5.13 -4.40 -8.06
CA GLU A 174 -6.10 -5.39 -7.56
C GLU A 174 -6.52 -5.07 -6.12
N TYR A 175 -5.57 -4.91 -5.21
CA TYR A 175 -5.86 -4.62 -3.79
C TYR A 175 -6.35 -3.19 -3.56
N TYR A 176 -5.95 -2.25 -4.41
CA TYR A 176 -6.52 -0.91 -4.42
C TYR A 176 -8.02 -0.95 -4.76
N ARG A 177 -8.42 -1.66 -5.83
CA ARG A 177 -9.84 -1.86 -6.19
C ARG A 177 -10.59 -2.61 -5.11
N LEU A 178 -9.98 -3.66 -4.54
CA LEU A 178 -10.59 -4.44 -3.47
C LEU A 178 -10.91 -3.59 -2.24
N SER A 179 -10.02 -2.65 -1.85
CA SER A 179 -10.30 -1.73 -0.72
C SER A 179 -11.56 -0.91 -0.96
N ARG A 180 -11.75 -0.42 -2.17
CA ARG A 180 -12.94 0.36 -2.56
C ARG A 180 -14.21 -0.48 -2.58
N GLN A 181 -14.16 -1.67 -3.15
CA GLN A 181 -15.31 -2.59 -3.25
C GLN A 181 -15.81 -3.00 -1.86
N ARG A 182 -14.89 -3.34 -0.95
CA ARG A 182 -15.25 -3.76 0.41
C ARG A 182 -15.49 -2.59 1.36
N ARG A 183 -15.15 -1.37 0.97
CA ARG A 183 -15.19 -0.16 1.80
C ARG A 183 -14.41 -0.38 3.11
N GLY A 184 -13.15 -0.72 2.99
CA GLY A 184 -12.29 -1.03 4.13
C GLY A 184 -10.84 -1.21 3.74
N PRO A 185 -9.94 -1.43 4.71
CA PRO A 185 -8.52 -1.50 4.47
C PRO A 185 -8.13 -2.75 3.69
N THR A 186 -7.08 -2.62 2.86
CA THR A 186 -6.34 -3.71 2.23
C THR A 186 -4.86 -3.36 2.20
N ALA A 187 -4.00 -4.35 2.03
CA ALA A 187 -2.56 -4.12 2.00
C ALA A 187 -1.84 -4.94 0.94
N VAL A 188 -0.74 -4.40 0.42
CA VAL A 188 0.32 -5.19 -0.21
C VAL A 188 1.61 -5.03 0.59
N LEU A 189 2.33 -6.12 0.76
CA LEU A 189 3.57 -6.19 1.53
C LEU A 189 4.74 -6.20 0.57
N VAL A 190 5.53 -5.13 0.54
CA VAL A 190 6.73 -5.02 -0.30
C VAL A 190 7.84 -5.84 0.35
N GLY A 191 8.13 -6.98 -0.25
CA GLY A 191 8.97 -8.01 0.35
C GLY A 191 10.43 -7.62 0.51
N LEU A 192 11.04 -7.00 -0.49
CA LEU A 192 12.42 -6.50 -0.46
C LEU A 192 12.48 -5.01 -0.69
N GLU A 193 13.61 -4.38 -0.31
CA GLU A 193 13.87 -2.98 -0.62
C GLU A 193 13.75 -2.75 -2.13
N THR A 194 13.07 -1.67 -2.51
CA THR A 194 12.89 -1.28 -3.91
C THR A 194 14.19 -0.75 -4.52
N SER A 195 14.38 -0.89 -5.83
CA SER A 195 15.60 -0.53 -6.56
C SER A 195 15.38 0.57 -7.60
#